data_a930011d32cad287630b12e27d12cad3
#
_entry.id   a930011d32cad287630b12e27d12cad3
#
_cell.length_a   1.000
_cell.length_b   1.000
_cell.length_c   1.000
_cell.angle_alpha   90.00
_cell.angle_beta   90.00
_cell.angle_gamma   90.00
#
_symmetry.space_group_name_H-M   'P 1'
#
loop_
_entity.id
_entity.type
_entity.pdbx_description
1 polymer ?
#
loop_
_entity_poly.entity_id
_entity_poly.type
_entity_poly.pdbx_seq_one_letter_code
_entity_poly.pdbx_strand_id
1 'polypeptide(L)'
;MNKTFVWEYRKSLLERWINEYATVLRPKLVKERCTLKGNWQEKHFDKHTTVWGGEPAADLLTNHLRPEKFLIYTKKNRIELIKTYNLMPDKNGETEILEMFWKEIKGKTAPPLLVYADLILEGGKRNKEAAEKIYHEYIQPNL
;
A
#
# COMPACT_ATOMS: atom_id res chain seq x y z
N MET A 1 32.03 -14.14 4.17
CA MET A 1 30.61 -14.41 3.90
C MET A 1 30.34 -14.15 2.43
N ASN A 2 29.76 -15.08 1.71
CA ASN A 2 29.51 -14.88 0.28
C ASN A 2 28.23 -14.04 0.04
N LYS A 3 28.08 -13.54 -1.17
CA LYS A 3 26.93 -12.69 -1.54
C LYS A 3 25.59 -13.43 -1.40
N THR A 4 25.55 -14.72 -1.70
CA THR A 4 24.34 -15.54 -1.61
C THR A 4 23.83 -15.63 -0.17
N PHE A 5 24.72 -15.85 0.79
CA PHE A 5 24.36 -15.90 2.20
C PHE A 5 23.77 -14.57 2.69
N VAL A 6 24.43 -13.46 2.37
CA VAL A 6 23.95 -12.12 2.75
C VAL A 6 22.58 -11.84 2.14
N TRP A 7 22.40 -12.22 0.89
CA TRP A 7 21.14 -12.06 0.17
C TRP A 7 20.00 -12.84 0.83
N GLU A 8 20.22 -14.11 1.11
CA GLU A 8 19.21 -14.96 1.76
C GLU A 8 18.84 -14.45 3.15
N TYR A 9 19.82 -13.97 3.89
CA TYR A 9 19.59 -13.40 5.23
C TYR A 9 18.71 -12.16 5.16
N ARG A 10 18.98 -11.25 4.23
CA ARG A 10 18.18 -10.04 4.03
C ARG A 10 16.76 -10.36 3.60
N LYS A 11 16.60 -11.33 2.72
CA LYS A 11 15.31 -11.78 2.28
C LYS A 11 14.50 -12.37 3.44
N SER A 12 15.13 -13.16 4.28
CA SER A 12 14.50 -13.74 5.46
C SER A 12 14.02 -12.65 6.44
N LEU A 13 14.83 -11.61 6.64
CA LEU A 13 14.43 -10.47 7.47
C LEU A 13 13.23 -9.74 6.87
N LEU A 14 13.22 -9.56 5.57
CA LEU A 14 12.10 -8.94 4.87
C LEU A 14 10.80 -9.73 5.08
N GLU A 15 10.86 -11.04 4.91
CA GLU A 15 9.70 -11.90 5.11
C GLU A 15 9.17 -11.83 6.54
N ARG A 16 10.05 -11.80 7.53
CA ARG A 16 9.67 -11.64 8.93
C ARG A 16 9.01 -10.31 9.17
N TRP A 17 9.57 -9.23 8.62
CA TRP A 17 8.99 -7.89 8.76
C TRP A 17 7.59 -7.83 8.17
N ILE A 18 7.40 -8.40 6.98
CA ILE A 18 6.08 -8.43 6.32
C ILE A 18 5.07 -9.17 7.18
N ASN A 19 5.47 -10.32 7.74
CA ASN A 19 4.58 -11.10 8.60
C ASN A 19 4.20 -10.34 9.87
N GLU A 20 5.14 -9.68 10.52
CA GLU A 20 4.87 -8.87 11.71
C GLU A 20 3.99 -7.67 11.39
N TYR A 21 4.25 -7.00 10.26
CA TYR A 21 3.41 -5.92 9.80
C TYR A 21 1.96 -6.39 9.63
N ALA A 22 1.77 -7.52 8.96
CA ALA A 22 0.45 -8.06 8.68
C ALA A 22 -0.33 -8.42 9.94
N THR A 23 0.35 -9.03 10.91
CA THR A 23 -0.32 -9.61 12.07
C THR A 23 -0.41 -8.66 13.27
N VAL A 24 0.52 -7.74 13.40
CA VAL A 24 0.62 -6.85 14.57
C VAL A 24 0.26 -5.41 14.24
N LEU A 25 0.93 -4.83 13.25
CA LEU A 25 0.78 -3.40 12.98
C LEU A 25 -0.47 -3.06 12.15
N ARG A 26 -0.65 -3.72 11.01
CA ARG A 26 -1.72 -3.38 10.08
C ARG A 26 -3.12 -3.37 10.71
N PRO A 27 -3.50 -4.35 11.54
CA PRO A 27 -4.81 -4.32 12.18
C PRO A 27 -5.07 -3.08 13.04
N LYS A 28 -4.01 -2.51 13.61
CA LYS A 28 -4.11 -1.30 14.44
C LYS A 28 -4.23 -0.03 13.62
N LEU A 29 -3.90 -0.07 12.34
CA LEU A 29 -3.89 1.10 11.46
C LEU A 29 -5.23 1.32 10.75
N VAL A 30 -6.08 0.31 10.70
CA VAL A 30 -7.36 0.39 9.96
C VAL A 30 -8.27 1.42 10.63
N LYS A 31 -8.69 2.44 9.84
CA LYS A 31 -9.59 3.49 10.32
C LYS A 31 -11.01 3.30 9.82
N GLU A 32 -11.18 2.96 8.55
CA GLU A 32 -12.49 2.97 7.92
C GLU A 32 -12.47 2.13 6.65
N ARG A 33 -13.65 1.70 6.23
CA ARG A 33 -13.86 1.14 4.90
C ARG A 33 -14.91 1.98 4.19
N CYS A 34 -14.71 2.24 2.92
CA CYS A 34 -15.57 3.13 2.15
C CYS A 34 -15.65 2.73 0.68
N THR A 35 -16.53 3.41 -0.04
CA THR A 35 -16.64 3.32 -1.50
C THR A 35 -16.15 4.62 -2.11
N LEU A 36 -15.33 4.52 -3.15
CA LEU A 36 -14.91 5.67 -3.93
C LEU A 36 -16.02 6.07 -4.91
N LYS A 37 -16.19 7.37 -5.07
CA LYS A 37 -17.08 7.91 -6.09
C LYS A 37 -16.24 8.45 -7.24
N GLY A 38 -16.55 8.04 -8.46
CA GLY A 38 -15.84 8.48 -9.65
C GLY A 38 -14.56 7.71 -9.91
N ASN A 39 -13.74 8.25 -10.81
CA ASN A 39 -12.49 7.63 -11.22
C ASN A 39 -11.39 7.89 -10.18
N TRP A 40 -10.75 6.83 -9.70
CA TRP A 40 -9.70 6.96 -8.70
C TRP A 40 -8.52 7.80 -9.20
N GLN A 41 -8.22 7.75 -10.50
CA GLN A 41 -7.12 8.51 -11.09
C GLN A 41 -7.34 10.01 -11.08
N GLU A 42 -8.58 10.44 -10.95
CA GLU A 42 -8.94 11.87 -10.86
C GLU A 42 -8.92 12.41 -9.44
N LYS A 43 -8.68 11.57 -8.45
CA LYS A 43 -8.58 12.01 -7.06
C LYS A 43 -7.17 12.52 -6.79
N HIS A 44 -7.07 13.80 -6.49
CA HIS A 44 -5.81 14.48 -6.22
C HIS A 44 -5.67 14.66 -4.71
N PHE A 45 -4.93 13.73 -4.08
CA PHE A 45 -4.70 13.80 -2.65
C PHE A 45 -3.74 14.91 -2.28
N ASP A 46 -3.91 15.47 -1.08
CA ASP A 46 -2.93 16.36 -0.46
C ASP A 46 -1.63 15.57 -0.26
N LYS A 47 -0.61 15.95 -1.01
CA LYS A 47 0.70 15.26 -1.01
C LYS A 47 1.41 15.22 0.33
N HIS A 48 0.98 16.07 1.29
CA HIS A 48 1.59 16.14 2.61
C HIS A 48 0.92 15.20 3.62
N THR A 49 -0.23 14.65 3.30
CA THR A 49 -1.03 13.90 4.27
C THR A 49 -1.57 12.56 3.77
N THR A 50 -1.68 12.35 2.46
CA THR A 50 -2.45 11.22 1.94
C THR A 50 -1.81 10.63 0.68
N VAL A 51 -1.71 9.31 0.63
CA VAL A 51 -1.14 8.59 -0.53
C VAL A 51 -1.94 7.32 -0.82
N TRP A 52 -1.81 6.82 -2.04
CA TRP A 52 -2.33 5.51 -2.40
C TRP A 52 -1.41 4.41 -1.88
N GLY A 53 -2.02 3.32 -1.44
CA GLY A 53 -1.33 2.06 -1.16
C GLY A 53 -1.89 0.94 -2.03
N GLY A 54 -1.51 -0.28 -1.77
CA GLY A 54 -2.07 -1.46 -2.42
C GLY A 54 -2.10 -1.43 -3.94
N GLU A 55 -3.23 -1.84 -4.51
CA GLU A 55 -3.36 -1.97 -5.97
C GLU A 55 -3.20 -0.66 -6.74
N PRO A 56 -3.82 0.46 -6.34
CA PRO A 56 -3.57 1.73 -7.04
C PRO A 56 -2.10 2.14 -7.02
N ALA A 57 -1.43 1.97 -5.89
CA ALA A 57 -0.01 2.27 -5.79
C ALA A 57 0.82 1.37 -6.73
N ALA A 58 0.47 0.09 -6.82
CA ALA A 58 1.14 -0.84 -7.72
C ALA A 58 0.99 -0.41 -9.17
N ASP A 59 -0.19 0.06 -9.56
CA ASP A 59 -0.41 0.57 -10.91
C ASP A 59 0.43 1.81 -11.18
N LEU A 60 0.47 2.75 -10.24
CA LEU A 60 1.31 3.94 -10.39
C LEU A 60 2.80 3.63 -10.47
N LEU A 61 3.25 2.59 -9.79
CA LEU A 61 4.67 2.21 -9.76
C LEU A 61 5.10 1.35 -10.95
N THR A 62 4.23 0.51 -11.48
CA THR A 62 4.60 -0.50 -12.48
C THR A 62 3.82 -0.43 -13.79
N ASN A 63 2.71 0.29 -13.85
CA ASN A 63 1.79 0.30 -14.99
C ASN A 63 1.31 -1.10 -15.39
N HIS A 64 1.19 -1.99 -14.42
CA HIS A 64 0.90 -3.41 -14.69
C HIS A 64 -0.38 -3.93 -14.06
N LEU A 65 -1.05 -3.17 -13.24
CA LEU A 65 -2.21 -3.63 -12.49
C LEU A 65 -3.38 -2.65 -12.63
N ARG A 66 -4.54 -3.17 -13.09
CA ARG A 66 -5.77 -2.40 -13.05
C ARG A 66 -6.40 -2.58 -11.66
N PRO A 67 -6.49 -1.52 -10.85
CA PRO A 67 -6.99 -1.65 -9.48
C PRO A 67 -8.47 -2.05 -9.43
N GLU A 68 -8.79 -2.98 -8.55
CA GLU A 68 -10.17 -3.36 -8.21
C GLU A 68 -10.47 -3.08 -6.75
N LYS A 69 -9.43 -3.17 -5.90
CA LYS A 69 -9.52 -2.82 -4.48
C LYS A 69 -8.58 -1.67 -4.23
N PHE A 70 -8.99 -0.77 -3.34
CA PHE A 70 -8.27 0.47 -3.12
C PHE A 70 -7.82 0.58 -1.68
N LEU A 71 -6.64 1.17 -1.49
CA LEU A 71 -6.04 1.35 -0.19
C LEU A 71 -5.47 2.76 -0.10
N ILE A 72 -5.87 3.47 0.95
CA ILE A 72 -5.43 4.85 1.19
C ILE A 72 -4.73 4.90 2.55
N TYR A 73 -3.54 5.48 2.59
CA TYR A 73 -2.86 5.83 3.84
C TYR A 73 -2.95 7.33 4.05
N THR A 74 -3.32 7.74 5.26
CA THR A 74 -3.52 9.16 5.54
C THR A 74 -3.15 9.54 6.97
N LYS A 75 -2.72 10.81 7.12
CA LYS A 75 -2.52 11.45 8.41
C LYS A 75 -3.77 12.24 8.84
N LYS A 76 -4.71 12.46 7.89
CA LYS A 76 -5.94 13.18 8.17
C LYS A 76 -6.86 12.34 9.04
N ASN A 77 -7.71 13.01 9.83
CA ASN A 77 -8.75 12.27 10.53
C ASN A 77 -9.81 11.80 9.53
N ARG A 78 -10.58 10.80 9.96
CA ARG A 78 -11.59 10.14 9.14
C ARG A 78 -12.60 11.12 8.52
N ILE A 79 -13.09 12.05 9.32
CA ILE A 79 -14.14 13.00 8.87
C ILE A 79 -13.60 13.92 7.80
N GLU A 80 -12.41 14.48 7.99
CA GLU A 80 -11.78 15.34 7.00
C GLU A 80 -11.52 14.64 5.69
N LEU A 81 -11.02 13.39 5.77
CA LEU A 81 -10.71 12.60 4.58
C LEU A 81 -11.97 12.34 3.76
N ILE A 82 -13.03 11.90 4.42
CA ILE A 82 -14.30 11.57 3.78
C ILE A 82 -14.90 12.78 3.09
N LYS A 83 -14.91 13.94 3.77
CA LYS A 83 -15.45 15.17 3.21
C LYS A 83 -14.60 15.69 2.05
N THR A 84 -13.29 15.72 2.23
CA THR A 84 -12.37 16.31 1.25
C THR A 84 -12.39 15.55 -0.07
N TYR A 85 -12.43 14.20 -0.01
CA TYR A 85 -12.29 13.36 -1.20
C TYR A 85 -13.57 12.67 -1.63
N ASN A 86 -14.71 13.08 -1.07
CA ASN A 86 -16.02 12.57 -1.45
C ASN A 86 -16.10 11.04 -1.37
N LEU A 87 -15.72 10.50 -0.21
CA LEU A 87 -15.80 9.07 0.05
C LEU A 87 -17.12 8.73 0.75
N MET A 88 -17.64 7.54 0.51
CA MET A 88 -18.86 7.08 1.16
C MET A 88 -18.52 5.95 2.15
N PRO A 89 -18.73 6.15 3.46
CA PRO A 89 -18.55 5.06 4.42
C PRO A 89 -19.41 3.86 4.04
N ASP A 90 -18.78 2.68 3.99
CA ASP A 90 -19.44 1.45 3.59
C ASP A 90 -18.63 0.26 4.11
N LYS A 91 -19.22 -0.54 4.98
CA LYS A 91 -18.57 -1.71 5.57
C LYS A 91 -18.09 -2.72 4.52
N ASN A 92 -18.77 -2.75 3.37
CA ASN A 92 -18.45 -3.67 2.28
C ASN A 92 -17.80 -2.95 1.09
N GLY A 93 -17.34 -1.72 1.31
CA GLY A 93 -16.70 -0.94 0.25
C GLY A 93 -15.38 -1.53 -0.20
N GLU A 94 -15.01 -1.22 -1.42
CA GLU A 94 -13.77 -1.68 -2.05
C GLU A 94 -12.53 -0.93 -1.57
N THR A 95 -12.69 0.10 -0.76
CA THR A 95 -11.61 0.96 -0.31
C THR A 95 -11.39 0.85 1.19
N GLU A 96 -10.14 0.62 1.59
CA GLU A 96 -9.75 0.59 2.99
C GLU A 96 -8.88 1.81 3.30
N ILE A 97 -9.13 2.46 4.43
CA ILE A 97 -8.37 3.63 4.87
C ILE A 97 -7.54 3.23 6.09
N LEU A 98 -6.24 3.42 6.00
CA LEU A 98 -5.29 3.12 7.07
C LEU A 98 -4.57 4.38 7.52
N GLU A 99 -4.19 4.40 8.79
CA GLU A 99 -3.36 5.46 9.33
C GLU A 99 -1.94 5.36 8.80
N MET A 100 -1.42 6.50 8.30
CA MET A 100 -0.04 6.58 7.85
C MET A 100 0.89 6.62 9.06
N PHE A 101 1.87 5.73 9.11
CA PHE A 101 2.78 5.62 10.26
C PHE A 101 4.22 6.07 9.98
N TRP A 102 4.52 6.49 8.75
CA TRP A 102 5.83 7.05 8.41
C TRP A 102 5.73 8.57 8.27
N LYS A 103 6.87 9.26 8.37
CA LYS A 103 6.89 10.72 8.38
C LYS A 103 7.10 11.33 7.00
N GLU A 104 8.02 10.78 6.23
CA GLU A 104 8.42 11.36 4.95
C GLU A 104 7.62 10.77 3.81
N ILE A 105 6.86 11.61 3.12
CA ILE A 105 6.05 11.22 1.97
C ILE A 105 6.82 11.53 0.69
N LYS A 106 7.02 10.50 -0.15
CA LYS A 106 7.70 10.62 -1.44
C LYS A 106 6.73 10.28 -2.56
N GLY A 107 6.16 11.31 -3.20
CA GLY A 107 5.26 11.11 -4.32
C GLY A 107 3.83 10.74 -3.91
N LYS A 108 3.17 9.96 -4.74
CA LYS A 108 1.74 9.66 -4.63
C LYS A 108 1.43 8.32 -3.99
N THR A 109 2.45 7.51 -3.70
CA THR A 109 2.26 6.16 -3.19
C THR A 109 2.91 5.97 -1.83
N ALA A 110 2.45 4.95 -1.11
CA ALA A 110 3.15 4.42 0.04
C ALA A 110 4.55 3.93 -0.40
N PRO A 111 5.49 3.75 0.53
CA PRO A 111 6.79 3.19 0.18
C PRO A 111 6.65 1.84 -0.52
N PRO A 112 7.48 1.55 -1.54
CA PRO A 112 7.36 0.29 -2.30
C PRO A 112 7.34 -0.98 -1.44
N LEU A 113 8.12 -1.01 -0.36
CA LEU A 113 8.11 -2.15 0.56
C LEU A 113 6.72 -2.39 1.14
N LEU A 114 6.03 -1.32 1.51
CA LEU A 114 4.69 -1.40 2.08
C LEU A 114 3.66 -1.81 1.02
N VAL A 115 3.80 -1.27 -0.20
CA VAL A 115 2.96 -1.67 -1.33
C VAL A 115 3.10 -3.17 -1.58
N TYR A 116 4.33 -3.66 -1.60
CA TYR A 116 4.63 -5.09 -1.75
C TYR A 116 3.92 -5.92 -0.67
N ALA A 117 4.06 -5.53 0.59
CA ALA A 117 3.45 -6.24 1.71
C ALA A 117 1.92 -6.29 1.58
N ASP A 118 1.30 -5.18 1.26
CA ASP A 118 -0.16 -5.11 1.13
C ASP A 118 -0.69 -5.94 -0.04
N LEU A 119 0.05 -6.00 -1.17
CA LEU A 119 -0.31 -6.86 -2.30
C LEU A 119 -0.25 -8.34 -1.93
N ILE A 120 0.80 -8.74 -1.21
CA ILE A 120 0.94 -10.13 -0.75
C ILE A 120 -0.23 -10.49 0.18
N LEU A 121 -0.60 -9.60 1.07
CA LEU A 121 -1.70 -9.82 2.02
C LEU A 121 -3.06 -9.91 1.32
N GLU A 122 -3.31 -9.06 0.33
CA GLU A 122 -4.54 -9.11 -0.44
C GLU A 122 -4.63 -10.41 -1.22
N GLY A 123 -3.51 -10.88 -1.75
CA GLY A 123 -3.42 -12.18 -2.41
C GLY A 123 -3.99 -12.21 -3.81
N GLY A 124 -4.02 -13.42 -4.36
CA GLY A 124 -4.45 -13.65 -5.73
C GLY A 124 -3.30 -13.56 -6.73
N LYS A 125 -3.47 -14.25 -7.87
CA LYS A 125 -2.43 -14.33 -8.89
C LYS A 125 -2.02 -12.96 -9.42
N ARG A 126 -2.99 -12.11 -9.68
CA ARG A 126 -2.78 -10.77 -10.23
C ARG A 126 -1.94 -9.90 -9.29
N ASN A 127 -2.28 -9.91 -8.00
CA ASN A 127 -1.55 -9.14 -6.99
C ASN A 127 -0.15 -9.71 -6.75
N LYS A 128 0.00 -11.03 -6.84
CA LYS A 128 1.30 -11.67 -6.70
C LYS A 128 2.24 -11.27 -7.84
N GLU A 129 1.74 -11.25 -9.07
CA GLU A 129 2.54 -10.81 -10.22
C GLU A 129 2.98 -9.35 -10.09
N ALA A 130 2.06 -8.48 -9.65
CA ALA A 130 2.39 -7.08 -9.41
C ALA A 130 3.42 -6.93 -8.28
N ALA A 131 3.26 -7.70 -7.20
CA ALA A 131 4.21 -7.70 -6.09
C ALA A 131 5.61 -8.11 -6.54
N GLU A 132 5.73 -9.12 -7.40
CA GLU A 132 7.02 -9.55 -7.93
C GLU A 132 7.69 -8.44 -8.74
N LYS A 133 6.93 -7.68 -9.53
CA LYS A 133 7.48 -6.54 -10.26
C LYS A 133 8.01 -5.47 -9.33
N ILE A 134 7.25 -5.15 -8.29
CA ILE A 134 7.68 -4.17 -7.29
C ILE A 134 8.95 -4.65 -6.58
N TYR A 135 9.00 -5.93 -6.22
CA TYR A 135 10.17 -6.51 -5.59
C TYR A 135 11.42 -6.33 -6.45
N HIS A 136 11.34 -6.72 -7.73
CA HIS A 136 12.50 -6.65 -8.62
C HIS A 136 12.91 -5.22 -8.99
N GLU A 137 11.96 -4.32 -9.14
CA GLU A 137 12.26 -2.95 -9.55
C GLU A 137 12.65 -2.02 -8.40
N TYR A 138 12.06 -2.21 -7.22
CA TYR A 138 12.17 -1.25 -6.12
C TYR A 138 12.80 -1.81 -4.85
N ILE A 139 12.67 -3.09 -4.57
CA ILE A 139 13.12 -3.66 -3.30
C ILE A 139 14.47 -4.34 -3.45
N GLN A 140 14.57 -5.27 -4.39
CA GLN A 140 15.80 -6.04 -4.60
C GLN A 140 17.04 -5.18 -4.83
N PRO A 141 16.98 -4.11 -5.66
CA PRO A 141 18.16 -3.27 -5.88
C PRO A 141 18.67 -2.57 -4.62
N ASN A 142 17.83 -2.46 -3.58
CA ASN A 142 18.15 -1.76 -2.34
C ASN A 142 18.42 -2.70 -1.16
N LEU A 143 18.42 -4.00 -1.39
CA LEU A 143 18.73 -4.98 -0.35
C LEU A 143 20.29 -5.18 -0.18
#